data_1db1535a1952d76bd76fc7bd239da546
#
_entry.id   1db1535a1952d76bd76fc7bd239da546
#
_cell.length_a   1.000
_cell.length_b   1.000
_cell.length_c   1.000
_cell.angle_alpha   90.00
_cell.angle_beta   90.00
_cell.angle_gamma   90.00
#
_symmetry.space_group_name_H-M   'P 1'
#
loop_
_entity.id
_entity.type
_entity.pdbx_description
1 polymer ?
#
loop_
_entity_poly.entity_id
_entity_poly.type
_entity_poly.pdbx_seq_one_letter_code
_entity_poly.pdbx_strand_id
1 'polypeptide(L)'
;MLNEKQRIAKIIARSGICSRRDAEKLILEKRVKLNHQTINTPAIQVNNTDIIEIDNIKIPTIQKTKAWLCHKPGGYITTSNDPQNRRTIFELLPRDFPRVITIGRLDINTEGLIILTNDGELARLLELPKTGLLRVYKVRVYKRITDNDLKKIRSSPTVDGVRYNVESVDIISQTNSNTWLEITIKEGKNREIRNILSYFDIRINRLIRKSYGPFQLGNIHKGEIIEIPAHILKKQISLIKKYSTVT
;
A
#
# COMPACT_ATOMS: atom_id res chain seq x y z
N MET A 1 -21.90 -14.06 -14.67
CA MET A 1 -21.14 -13.48 -13.53
C MET A 1 -22.13 -13.40 -12.38
N LEU A 2 -21.92 -14.16 -11.32
CA LEU A 2 -22.76 -14.14 -10.12
C LEU A 2 -22.72 -12.72 -9.55
N ASN A 3 -23.90 -12.15 -9.39
CA ASN A 3 -24.12 -10.80 -8.88
C ASN A 3 -23.84 -10.81 -7.34
N GLU A 4 -22.57 -10.79 -6.92
CA GLU A 4 -22.23 -10.75 -5.50
C GLU A 4 -22.73 -9.43 -4.92
N LYS A 5 -23.66 -9.54 -3.97
CA LYS A 5 -24.11 -8.40 -3.17
C LYS A 5 -22.94 -7.80 -2.41
N GLN A 6 -22.78 -6.50 -2.47
CA GLN A 6 -21.71 -5.77 -1.78
C GLN A 6 -22.29 -4.70 -0.85
N ARG A 7 -21.57 -4.38 0.23
CA ARG A 7 -22.00 -3.30 1.13
C ARG A 7 -22.05 -1.98 0.38
N ILE A 8 -23.15 -1.23 0.52
CA ILE A 8 -23.38 0.04 -0.17
C ILE A 8 -22.24 1.04 0.02
N ALA A 9 -21.69 1.20 1.23
CA ALA A 9 -20.56 2.08 1.49
C ALA A 9 -19.30 1.71 0.68
N LYS A 10 -19.11 0.41 0.34
CA LYS A 10 -18.03 -0.05 -0.53
C LYS A 10 -18.25 0.41 -1.98
N ILE A 11 -19.50 0.32 -2.47
CA ILE A 11 -19.87 0.75 -3.83
C ILE A 11 -19.69 2.27 -3.97
N ILE A 12 -20.17 3.06 -3.00
CA ILE A 12 -19.97 4.51 -2.97
C ILE A 12 -18.47 4.87 -2.99
N ALA A 13 -17.67 4.23 -2.16
CA ALA A 13 -16.23 4.48 -2.17
C ALA A 13 -15.57 4.07 -3.50
N ARG A 14 -16.04 2.99 -4.13
CA ARG A 14 -15.55 2.48 -5.41
C ARG A 14 -15.93 3.38 -6.60
N SER A 15 -17.03 4.16 -6.48
CA SER A 15 -17.41 5.15 -7.48
C SER A 15 -16.48 6.37 -7.49
N GLY A 16 -15.60 6.51 -6.50
CA GLY A 16 -14.60 7.57 -6.43
C GLY A 16 -15.03 8.84 -5.69
N ILE A 17 -16.26 8.90 -5.16
CA ILE A 17 -16.79 10.11 -4.50
C ILE A 17 -16.09 10.39 -3.17
N CYS A 18 -15.98 9.38 -2.29
CA CYS A 18 -15.46 9.56 -0.93
C CYS A 18 -14.81 8.28 -0.39
N SER A 19 -14.27 8.33 0.83
CA SER A 19 -13.80 7.12 1.50
C SER A 19 -14.97 6.25 1.97
N ARG A 20 -14.70 4.97 2.26
CA ARG A 20 -15.72 4.09 2.82
C ARG A 20 -16.28 4.61 4.14
N ARG A 21 -15.43 5.21 5.01
CA ARG A 21 -15.85 5.81 6.29
C ARG A 21 -16.72 7.04 6.06
N ASP A 22 -16.37 7.87 5.09
CA ASP A 22 -17.20 9.04 4.75
C ASP A 22 -18.53 8.60 4.14
N ALA A 23 -18.55 7.55 3.31
CA ALA A 23 -19.78 6.96 2.80
C ALA A 23 -20.69 6.45 3.93
N GLU A 24 -20.11 5.77 4.93
CA GLU A 24 -20.85 5.32 6.12
C GLU A 24 -21.42 6.52 6.90
N LYS A 25 -20.66 7.62 7.02
CA LYS A 25 -21.13 8.87 7.64
C LYS A 25 -22.30 9.51 6.87
N LEU A 26 -22.17 9.63 5.53
CA LEU A 26 -23.25 10.16 4.68
C LEU A 26 -24.55 9.34 4.81
N ILE A 27 -24.44 8.03 4.96
CA ILE A 27 -25.61 7.15 5.17
C ILE A 27 -26.27 7.44 6.52
N LEU A 28 -25.49 7.56 7.59
CA LEU A 28 -26.00 7.89 8.93
C LEU A 28 -26.64 9.29 8.97
N GLU A 29 -26.13 10.23 8.18
CA GLU A 29 -26.68 11.56 7.98
C GLU A 29 -27.95 11.57 7.08
N LYS A 30 -28.43 10.39 6.63
CA LYS A 30 -29.63 10.24 5.77
C LYS A 30 -29.52 10.95 4.40
N ARG A 31 -28.31 11.16 3.91
CA ARG A 31 -28.00 11.83 2.63
C ARG A 31 -27.95 10.84 1.46
N VAL A 32 -28.04 9.54 1.74
CA VAL A 32 -27.96 8.49 0.73
C VAL A 32 -29.34 7.88 0.49
N LYS A 33 -29.71 7.73 -0.80
CA LYS A 33 -30.89 7.00 -1.24
C LYS A 33 -30.48 5.75 -1.98
N LEU A 34 -31.22 4.68 -1.76
CA LEU A 34 -31.15 3.42 -2.51
C LEU A 34 -32.50 3.21 -3.21
N ASN A 35 -32.53 3.14 -4.54
CA ASN A 35 -33.73 3.02 -5.34
C ASN A 35 -34.78 4.09 -4.94
N HIS A 36 -34.31 5.35 -4.82
CA HIS A 36 -35.10 6.52 -4.46
C HIS A 36 -35.60 6.56 -3.00
N GLN A 37 -35.28 5.56 -2.17
CA GLN A 37 -35.64 5.53 -0.75
C GLN A 37 -34.44 5.89 0.13
N THR A 38 -34.64 6.82 1.06
CA THR A 38 -33.58 7.22 2.01
C THR A 38 -33.24 6.09 2.94
N ILE A 39 -31.94 5.82 3.10
CA ILE A 39 -31.40 4.79 4.00
C ILE A 39 -30.67 5.43 5.17
N ASN A 40 -30.61 4.71 6.30
CA ASN A 40 -30.01 5.19 7.55
C ASN A 40 -29.03 4.19 8.18
N THR A 41 -28.73 3.07 7.49
CA THR A 41 -27.80 2.07 7.99
C THR A 41 -26.82 1.65 6.89
N PRO A 42 -25.51 1.59 7.18
CA PRO A 42 -24.48 1.14 6.23
C PRO A 42 -24.44 -0.40 6.06
N ALA A 43 -25.25 -1.14 6.80
CA ALA A 43 -25.27 -2.61 6.75
C ALA A 43 -25.91 -3.15 5.47
N ILE A 44 -26.57 -2.30 4.68
CA ILE A 44 -27.27 -2.66 3.46
C ILE A 44 -26.30 -3.20 2.40
N GLN A 45 -26.70 -4.28 1.76
CA GLN A 45 -26.03 -4.85 0.59
C GLN A 45 -26.79 -4.49 -0.68
N VAL A 46 -26.06 -4.15 -1.72
CA VAL A 46 -26.61 -3.71 -3.02
C VAL A 46 -26.06 -4.55 -4.16
N ASN A 47 -26.81 -4.59 -5.25
CA ASN A 47 -26.46 -5.20 -6.52
C ASN A 47 -26.00 -4.13 -7.53
N ASN A 48 -25.44 -4.58 -8.66
CA ASN A 48 -25.01 -3.67 -9.73
C ASN A 48 -26.16 -2.95 -10.46
N THR A 49 -27.41 -3.41 -10.29
CA THR A 49 -28.61 -2.81 -10.86
C THR A 49 -29.24 -1.75 -9.97
N ASP A 50 -28.85 -1.70 -8.70
CA ASP A 50 -29.42 -0.74 -7.75
C ASP A 50 -28.95 0.69 -8.08
N ILE A 51 -29.89 1.64 -7.91
CA ILE A 51 -29.65 3.06 -8.09
C ILE A 51 -29.26 3.64 -6.74
N ILE A 52 -28.05 4.20 -6.65
CA ILE A 52 -27.55 4.87 -5.45
C ILE A 52 -27.43 6.36 -5.75
N GLU A 53 -27.99 7.17 -4.86
CA GLU A 53 -27.95 8.64 -4.95
C GLU A 53 -27.39 9.22 -3.64
N ILE A 54 -26.60 10.28 -3.77
CA ILE A 54 -26.12 11.11 -2.64
C ILE A 54 -26.61 12.53 -2.90
N ASP A 55 -27.33 13.12 -1.94
CA ASP A 55 -27.95 14.44 -2.06
C ASP A 55 -28.79 14.58 -3.35
N ASN A 56 -29.54 13.53 -3.69
CA ASN A 56 -30.37 13.39 -4.91
C ASN A 56 -29.58 13.33 -6.24
N ILE A 57 -28.26 13.17 -6.19
CA ILE A 57 -27.42 13.03 -7.38
C ILE A 57 -26.97 11.56 -7.47
N LYS A 58 -27.25 10.93 -8.62
CA LYS A 58 -26.83 9.55 -8.88
C LYS A 58 -25.29 9.46 -8.84
N ILE A 59 -24.77 8.44 -8.14
CA ILE A 59 -23.31 8.23 -8.07
C ILE A 59 -22.74 7.86 -9.46
N PRO A 60 -21.48 8.23 -9.76
CA PRO A 60 -20.80 7.86 -10.99
C PRO A 60 -20.68 6.35 -11.15
N THR A 61 -20.64 5.89 -12.40
CA THR A 61 -20.38 4.49 -12.73
C THR A 61 -19.01 4.06 -12.21
N ILE A 62 -18.96 2.87 -11.61
CA ILE A 62 -17.72 2.30 -11.09
C ILE A 62 -16.71 2.13 -12.23
N GLN A 63 -15.55 2.73 -12.09
CA GLN A 63 -14.47 2.61 -13.06
C GLN A 63 -13.79 1.24 -12.98
N LYS A 64 -13.19 0.82 -14.08
CA LYS A 64 -12.34 -0.38 -14.12
C LYS A 64 -11.21 -0.24 -13.10
N THR A 65 -10.80 -1.38 -12.55
CA THR A 65 -9.65 -1.43 -11.64
C THR A 65 -8.39 -0.94 -12.34
N LYS A 66 -7.77 0.07 -11.75
CA LYS A 66 -6.48 0.62 -12.16
C LYS A 66 -5.51 0.63 -10.98
N ALA A 67 -4.23 0.58 -11.28
CA ALA A 67 -3.18 0.74 -10.30
C ALA A 67 -2.01 1.53 -10.89
N TRP A 68 -1.27 2.21 -10.04
CA TRP A 68 -0.12 3.03 -10.40
C TRP A 68 1.06 2.73 -9.49
N LEU A 69 2.25 2.77 -10.06
CA LEU A 69 3.51 2.77 -9.32
C LEU A 69 3.87 4.22 -9.03
N CYS A 70 4.21 4.52 -7.78
CA CYS A 70 4.66 5.83 -7.37
C CYS A 70 6.00 5.70 -6.65
N HIS A 71 6.97 6.56 -6.99
CA HIS A 71 8.20 6.70 -6.23
C HIS A 71 8.00 7.75 -5.14
N LYS A 72 7.59 7.30 -3.96
CA LYS A 72 7.43 8.18 -2.80
C LYS A 72 8.77 8.80 -2.39
N PRO A 73 8.93 10.13 -2.37
CA PRO A 73 10.08 10.78 -1.78
C PRO A 73 10.09 10.67 -0.24
N GLY A 74 11.24 10.89 0.37
CA GLY A 74 11.31 11.16 1.82
C GLY A 74 10.56 12.44 2.18
N GLY A 75 10.08 12.53 3.43
CA GLY A 75 9.35 13.71 3.93
C GLY A 75 7.84 13.71 3.67
N TYR A 76 7.31 12.73 2.93
CA TYR A 76 5.87 12.55 2.70
C TYR A 76 5.33 11.41 3.55
N ILE A 77 4.18 11.62 4.19
CA ILE A 77 3.49 10.57 4.94
C ILE A 77 2.49 9.81 4.05
N THR A 78 2.24 8.56 4.38
CA THR A 78 1.29 7.70 3.66
C THR A 78 -0.05 7.69 4.40
N THR A 79 -0.80 8.77 4.28
CA THR A 79 -2.16 8.92 4.83
C THR A 79 -2.97 9.87 3.96
N SER A 80 -4.29 9.69 3.93
CA SER A 80 -5.23 10.60 3.27
C SER A 80 -5.62 11.80 4.13
N ASN A 81 -5.39 11.72 5.43
CA ASN A 81 -5.65 12.80 6.37
C ASN A 81 -4.57 12.81 7.45
N ASP A 82 -3.94 13.95 7.67
CA ASP A 82 -2.94 14.14 8.71
C ASP A 82 -3.34 15.30 9.64
N PRO A 83 -3.62 15.03 10.93
CA PRO A 83 -3.96 16.09 11.89
C PRO A 83 -2.85 17.12 12.11
N GLN A 84 -1.60 16.80 11.74
CA GLN A 84 -0.43 17.69 11.87
C GLN A 84 -0.12 18.45 10.58
N ASN A 85 -0.95 18.36 9.55
CA ASN A 85 -0.78 19.03 8.26
C ASN A 85 0.60 18.82 7.60
N ARG A 86 1.21 17.63 7.82
CA ARG A 86 2.45 17.26 7.12
C ARG A 86 2.11 16.88 5.68
N ARG A 87 3.08 17.03 4.80
CA ARG A 87 2.93 16.64 3.40
C ARG A 87 2.52 15.18 3.25
N THR A 88 1.43 14.93 2.53
CA THR A 88 0.94 13.59 2.26
C THR A 88 1.34 13.13 0.86
N ILE A 89 1.40 11.82 0.65
CA ILE A 89 1.69 11.26 -0.68
C ILE A 89 0.67 11.71 -1.74
N PHE A 90 -0.55 12.05 -1.33
CA PHE A 90 -1.62 12.46 -2.23
C PHE A 90 -1.39 13.87 -2.82
N GLU A 91 -0.52 14.69 -2.23
CA GLU A 91 -0.10 15.99 -2.79
C GLU A 91 0.80 15.83 -4.02
N LEU A 92 1.35 14.65 -4.27
CA LEU A 92 2.10 14.34 -5.50
C LEU A 92 1.20 14.09 -6.70
N LEU A 93 -0.10 13.89 -6.47
CA LEU A 93 -1.06 13.57 -7.53
C LEU A 93 -1.45 14.82 -8.33
N PRO A 94 -1.59 14.73 -9.65
CA PRO A 94 -2.21 15.77 -10.45
C PRO A 94 -3.64 16.10 -9.98
N ARG A 95 -4.11 17.32 -10.22
CA ARG A 95 -5.46 17.76 -9.78
C ARG A 95 -6.59 16.87 -10.27
N ASP A 96 -6.49 16.42 -11.54
CA ASP A 96 -7.52 15.58 -12.19
C ASP A 96 -7.27 14.07 -11.99
N PHE A 97 -6.38 13.71 -11.06
CA PHE A 97 -6.10 12.32 -10.79
C PHE A 97 -7.31 11.64 -10.13
N PRO A 98 -7.68 10.42 -10.55
CA PRO A 98 -8.79 9.72 -9.93
C PRO A 98 -8.54 9.50 -8.45
N ARG A 99 -9.60 9.41 -7.67
CA ARG A 99 -9.48 9.06 -6.26
C ARG A 99 -8.83 7.68 -6.12
N VAL A 100 -7.74 7.62 -5.36
CA VAL A 100 -6.99 6.39 -5.11
C VAL A 100 -6.69 6.19 -3.63
N ILE A 101 -6.32 4.97 -3.30
CA ILE A 101 -5.79 4.58 -1.99
C ILE A 101 -4.40 3.98 -2.18
N THR A 102 -3.57 4.00 -1.15
CA THR A 102 -2.27 3.33 -1.15
C THR A 102 -2.41 1.86 -0.83
N ILE A 103 -1.55 1.03 -1.39
CA ILE A 103 -1.38 -0.37 -1.02
C ILE A 103 -0.21 -0.44 -0.04
N GLY A 104 -0.55 -0.65 1.22
CA GLY A 104 0.40 -0.54 2.33
C GLY A 104 0.85 0.90 2.59
N ARG A 105 1.84 1.01 3.46
CA ARG A 105 2.41 2.29 3.87
C ARG A 105 3.93 2.27 3.81
N LEU A 106 4.51 3.45 3.68
CA LEU A 106 5.92 3.72 3.92
C LEU A 106 6.03 4.82 4.96
N ASP A 107 6.96 4.70 5.89
CA ASP A 107 7.25 5.75 6.87
C ASP A 107 7.63 7.07 6.19
N ILE A 108 7.52 8.18 6.90
CA ILE A 108 7.84 9.53 6.40
C ILE A 108 9.25 9.59 5.78
N ASN A 109 10.24 8.98 6.43
CA ASN A 109 11.65 8.97 5.99
C ASN A 109 12.02 7.72 5.15
N THR A 110 11.03 6.96 4.67
CA THR A 110 11.25 5.83 3.76
C THR A 110 10.85 6.25 2.36
N GLU A 111 11.74 6.02 1.41
CA GLU A 111 11.57 6.33 0.00
C GLU A 111 11.19 5.08 -0.80
N GLY A 112 10.86 5.28 -2.06
CA GLY A 112 10.75 4.20 -3.05
C GLY A 112 9.33 3.81 -3.40
N LEU A 113 9.18 2.60 -3.88
CA LEU A 113 7.96 2.10 -4.48
C LEU A 113 6.79 2.07 -3.50
N ILE A 114 5.73 2.77 -3.83
CA ILE A 114 4.39 2.55 -3.28
C ILE A 114 3.40 2.36 -4.43
N ILE A 115 2.40 1.52 -4.22
CA ILE A 115 1.38 1.25 -5.22
C ILE A 115 0.11 2.01 -4.83
N LEU A 116 -0.50 2.67 -5.80
CA LEU A 116 -1.79 3.33 -5.66
C LEU A 116 -2.84 2.55 -6.45
N THR A 117 -4.08 2.54 -6.00
CA THR A 117 -5.19 1.93 -6.74
C THR A 117 -6.51 2.63 -6.46
N ASN A 118 -7.42 2.59 -7.43
CA ASN A 118 -8.81 2.99 -7.25
C ASN A 118 -9.66 1.83 -6.71
N ASP A 119 -9.08 0.66 -6.39
CA ASP A 119 -9.80 -0.55 -6.01
C ASP A 119 -9.37 -1.09 -4.64
N GLY A 120 -10.25 -0.98 -3.64
CA GLY A 120 -10.00 -1.47 -2.28
C GLY A 120 -9.89 -3.00 -2.17
N GLU A 121 -10.45 -3.77 -3.12
CA GLU A 121 -10.28 -5.22 -3.14
C GLU A 121 -8.88 -5.60 -3.61
N LEU A 122 -8.38 -4.91 -4.62
CA LEU A 122 -7.00 -5.06 -5.05
C LEU A 122 -6.03 -4.69 -3.93
N ALA A 123 -6.28 -3.56 -3.25
CA ALA A 123 -5.45 -3.16 -2.12
C ALA A 123 -5.43 -4.26 -1.04
N ARG A 124 -6.60 -4.74 -0.63
CA ARG A 124 -6.70 -5.81 0.35
C ARG A 124 -5.97 -7.08 -0.10
N LEU A 125 -6.16 -7.50 -1.35
CA LEU A 125 -5.48 -8.69 -1.90
C LEU A 125 -3.96 -8.58 -1.74
N LEU A 126 -3.38 -7.44 -2.12
CA LEU A 126 -1.94 -7.24 -2.09
C LEU A 126 -1.39 -7.06 -0.66
N GLU A 127 -2.19 -6.57 0.27
CA GLU A 127 -1.79 -6.35 1.67
C GLU A 127 -1.89 -7.60 2.55
N LEU A 128 -2.70 -8.59 2.15
CA LEU A 128 -2.90 -9.79 2.96
C LEU A 128 -1.59 -10.54 3.21
N PRO A 129 -1.24 -10.82 4.48
CA PRO A 129 -0.01 -11.56 4.81
C PRO A 129 0.09 -12.92 4.12
N LYS A 130 -1.03 -13.60 3.93
CA LYS A 130 -1.09 -14.91 3.27
C LYS A 130 -0.61 -14.91 1.81
N THR A 131 -0.55 -13.75 1.15
CA THR A 131 -0.01 -13.65 -0.21
C THR A 131 1.49 -13.82 -0.25
N GLY A 132 2.17 -13.68 0.89
CA GLY A 132 3.61 -13.86 1.01
C GLY A 132 4.45 -12.95 0.11
N LEU A 133 3.92 -11.82 -0.32
CA LEU A 133 4.60 -10.91 -1.25
C LEU A 133 5.88 -10.36 -0.62
N LEU A 134 7.00 -10.63 -1.26
CA LEU A 134 8.31 -10.15 -0.83
C LEU A 134 8.43 -8.64 -1.05
N ARG A 135 9.15 -7.99 -0.14
CA ARG A 135 9.49 -6.57 -0.22
C ARG A 135 11.01 -6.44 -0.17
N VAL A 136 11.57 -5.87 -1.23
CA VAL A 136 13.02 -5.66 -1.33
C VAL A 136 13.34 -4.20 -1.05
N TYR A 137 14.30 -3.99 -0.17
CA TYR A 137 14.74 -2.66 0.23
C TYR A 137 16.23 -2.48 -0.03
N LYS A 138 16.60 -1.30 -0.53
CA LYS A 138 17.97 -0.81 -0.56
C LYS A 138 18.19 0.09 0.66
N VAL A 139 19.14 -0.26 1.51
CA VAL A 139 19.36 0.37 2.82
C VAL A 139 20.76 0.89 2.90
N ARG A 140 20.95 2.20 3.11
CA ARG A 140 22.27 2.77 3.42
C ARG A 140 22.42 2.85 4.93
N VAL A 141 23.47 2.25 5.45
CA VAL A 141 23.80 2.30 6.87
C VAL A 141 25.13 3.03 7.09
N TYR A 142 25.26 3.69 8.25
CA TYR A 142 26.51 4.35 8.68
C TYR A 142 27.33 3.36 9.50
N LYS A 143 27.89 2.37 8.81
CA LYS A 143 28.77 1.34 9.39
C LYS A 143 29.38 0.53 8.25
N ARG A 144 30.61 0.05 8.42
CA ARG A 144 31.15 -1.07 7.65
C ARG A 144 30.52 -2.35 8.20
N ILE A 145 29.84 -3.09 7.37
CA ILE A 145 29.14 -4.34 7.76
C ILE A 145 30.09 -5.52 7.62
N THR A 146 30.13 -6.35 8.64
CA THR A 146 30.91 -7.60 8.67
C THR A 146 30.02 -8.81 8.40
N ASP A 147 30.63 -9.97 8.11
CA ASP A 147 29.89 -11.23 7.97
C ASP A 147 29.12 -11.61 9.24
N ASN A 148 29.65 -11.23 10.42
CA ASN A 148 28.95 -11.44 11.68
C ASN A 148 27.71 -10.55 11.81
N ASP A 149 27.76 -9.29 11.35
CA ASP A 149 26.57 -8.43 11.28
C ASP A 149 25.51 -9.02 10.35
N LEU A 150 25.91 -9.54 9.17
CA LEU A 150 25.00 -10.20 8.26
C LEU A 150 24.33 -11.44 8.88
N LYS A 151 25.12 -12.29 9.57
CA LYS A 151 24.57 -13.45 10.31
C LYS A 151 23.54 -13.03 11.36
N LYS A 152 23.84 -11.97 12.13
CA LYS A 152 22.91 -11.41 13.13
C LYS A 152 21.62 -10.93 12.49
N ILE A 153 21.68 -10.18 11.39
CA ILE A 153 20.49 -9.68 10.70
C ILE A 153 19.66 -10.85 10.15
N ARG A 154 20.31 -11.85 9.54
CA ARG A 154 19.65 -13.07 9.01
C ARG A 154 19.02 -13.95 10.09
N SER A 155 19.44 -13.84 11.33
CA SER A 155 18.90 -14.67 12.43
C SER A 155 17.44 -14.41 12.75
N SER A 156 16.81 -13.46 12.08
CA SER A 156 15.40 -13.11 12.30
C SER A 156 15.12 -12.77 13.77
N PRO A 157 15.67 -11.68 14.29
CA PRO A 157 15.68 -11.39 15.72
C PRO A 157 14.28 -11.15 16.28
N THR A 158 14.13 -11.40 17.59
CA THR A 158 12.98 -10.94 18.37
C THR A 158 13.37 -9.64 19.07
N VAL A 159 12.66 -8.56 18.77
CA VAL A 159 12.89 -7.23 19.35
C VAL A 159 11.59 -6.77 20.01
N ASP A 160 11.64 -6.41 21.28
CA ASP A 160 10.48 -6.00 22.10
C ASP A 160 9.30 -6.98 21.99
N GLY A 161 9.59 -8.28 22.04
CA GLY A 161 8.60 -9.36 21.95
C GLY A 161 8.07 -9.63 20.52
N VAL A 162 8.49 -8.87 19.52
CA VAL A 162 8.09 -9.06 18.13
C VAL A 162 9.19 -9.78 17.36
N ARG A 163 8.89 -10.97 16.85
CA ARG A 163 9.82 -11.68 15.93
C ARG A 163 9.72 -11.08 14.54
N TYR A 164 10.88 -10.78 13.93
CA TYR A 164 11.01 -10.28 12.57
C TYR A 164 11.60 -11.36 11.67
N ASN A 165 11.09 -11.50 10.45
CA ASN A 165 11.55 -12.51 9.50
C ASN A 165 12.30 -11.86 8.33
N VAL A 166 13.61 -12.11 8.25
CA VAL A 166 14.47 -11.63 7.15
C VAL A 166 14.70 -12.78 6.18
N GLU A 167 14.23 -12.63 4.95
CA GLU A 167 14.43 -13.63 3.88
C GLU A 167 15.86 -13.61 3.36
N SER A 168 16.41 -12.42 3.12
CA SER A 168 17.81 -12.25 2.74
C SER A 168 18.36 -10.88 3.15
N VAL A 169 19.69 -10.83 3.33
CA VAL A 169 20.44 -9.57 3.44
C VAL A 169 21.78 -9.75 2.75
N ASP A 170 22.11 -8.82 1.84
CA ASP A 170 23.33 -8.86 1.04
C ASP A 170 23.95 -7.47 0.94
N ILE A 171 25.29 -7.42 0.86
CA ILE A 171 26.03 -6.18 0.65
C ILE A 171 26.04 -5.86 -0.85
N ILE A 172 25.50 -4.70 -1.24
CA ILE A 172 25.54 -4.19 -2.62
C ILE A 172 26.89 -3.48 -2.86
N SER A 173 27.28 -2.61 -1.94
CA SER A 173 28.53 -1.87 -1.99
C SER A 173 28.92 -1.38 -0.60
N GLN A 174 30.22 -1.20 -0.36
CA GLN A 174 30.74 -0.84 0.94
C GLN A 174 31.94 0.09 0.82
N THR A 175 31.99 1.09 1.70
CA THR A 175 33.13 1.96 1.93
C THR A 175 33.61 1.81 3.38
N ASN A 176 34.60 2.60 3.79
CA ASN A 176 35.07 2.54 5.17
C ASN A 176 34.01 2.93 6.21
N SER A 177 33.08 3.83 5.87
CA SER A 177 32.10 4.40 6.81
C SER A 177 30.64 4.07 6.47
N ASN A 178 30.35 3.59 5.27
CA ASN A 178 28.98 3.35 4.83
C ASN A 178 28.87 2.05 4.05
N THR A 179 27.75 1.34 4.25
CA THR A 179 27.41 0.16 3.46
C THR A 179 26.01 0.34 2.86
N TRP A 180 25.86 -0.06 1.61
CA TRP A 180 24.57 -0.30 0.99
C TRP A 180 24.24 -1.78 1.10
N LEU A 181 23.12 -2.08 1.73
CA LEU A 181 22.53 -3.41 1.85
C LEU A 181 21.30 -3.55 0.95
N GLU A 182 21.07 -4.74 0.45
CA GLU A 182 19.76 -5.18 -0.02
C GLU A 182 19.15 -6.10 1.03
N ILE A 183 17.96 -5.77 1.51
CA ILE A 183 17.25 -6.56 2.53
C ILE A 183 15.90 -6.95 1.97
N THR A 184 15.60 -8.24 1.99
CA THR A 184 14.32 -8.80 1.59
C THR A 184 13.55 -9.26 2.82
N ILE A 185 12.29 -8.84 2.93
CA ILE A 185 11.36 -9.28 3.97
C ILE A 185 10.06 -9.76 3.35
N LYS A 186 9.38 -10.70 3.99
CA LYS A 186 8.09 -11.25 3.55
C LYS A 186 6.90 -10.55 4.21
N GLU A 187 7.12 -9.96 5.36
CA GLU A 187 6.12 -9.28 6.16
C GLU A 187 6.21 -7.76 5.95
N GLY A 188 5.38 -7.00 6.60
CA GLY A 188 5.38 -5.53 6.57
C GLY A 188 5.03 -4.99 7.96
N LYS A 189 5.67 -5.53 8.99
CA LYS A 189 5.49 -5.06 10.36
C LYS A 189 5.93 -3.61 10.49
N ASN A 190 5.37 -2.92 11.48
CA ASN A 190 5.70 -1.52 11.71
C ASN A 190 7.21 -1.33 11.86
N ARG A 191 7.80 -0.46 11.02
CA ARG A 191 9.22 -0.08 11.04
C ARG A 191 10.21 -1.27 11.05
N GLU A 192 9.83 -2.40 10.49
CA GLU A 192 10.49 -3.69 10.61
C GLU A 192 12.01 -3.61 10.37
N ILE A 193 12.47 -3.12 9.22
CA ILE A 193 13.91 -3.00 8.93
C ILE A 193 14.61 -2.05 9.90
N ARG A 194 13.94 -0.97 10.32
CA ARG A 194 14.53 -0.01 11.27
C ARG A 194 14.70 -0.62 12.64
N ASN A 195 13.72 -1.40 13.10
CA ASN A 195 13.77 -2.07 14.39
C ASN A 195 14.86 -3.15 14.40
N ILE A 196 14.94 -3.97 13.33
CA ILE A 196 15.99 -4.99 13.19
C ILE A 196 17.38 -4.36 13.24
N LEU A 197 17.64 -3.35 12.43
CA LEU A 197 18.99 -2.75 12.35
C LEU A 197 19.33 -1.96 13.62
N SER A 198 18.36 -1.26 14.20
CA SER A 198 18.57 -0.54 15.47
C SER A 198 18.89 -1.50 16.63
N TYR A 199 18.31 -2.68 16.68
CA TYR A 199 18.59 -3.71 17.68
C TYR A 199 20.07 -4.18 17.65
N PHE A 200 20.72 -4.09 16.50
CA PHE A 200 22.14 -4.40 16.33
C PHE A 200 23.03 -3.14 16.27
N ASP A 201 22.55 -1.99 16.76
CA ASP A 201 23.26 -0.69 16.74
C ASP A 201 23.71 -0.26 15.33
N ILE A 202 22.92 -0.62 14.30
CA ILE A 202 23.20 -0.24 12.91
C ILE A 202 22.31 0.93 12.51
N ARG A 203 22.89 2.13 12.40
CA ARG A 203 22.16 3.35 12.06
C ARG A 203 21.85 3.42 10.57
N ILE A 204 20.56 3.59 10.23
CA ILE A 204 20.08 3.78 8.86
C ILE A 204 20.18 5.26 8.47
N ASN A 205 20.86 5.53 7.35
CA ASN A 205 20.91 6.84 6.72
C ASN A 205 19.82 7.01 5.65
N ARG A 206 19.54 5.93 4.90
CA ARG A 206 18.55 5.96 3.82
C ARG A 206 17.90 4.60 3.66
N LEU A 207 16.59 4.57 3.42
CA LEU A 207 15.80 3.36 3.23
C LEU A 207 14.89 3.55 2.02
N ILE A 208 15.04 2.68 1.01
CA ILE A 208 14.34 2.77 -0.27
C ILE A 208 13.70 1.43 -0.58
N ARG A 209 12.37 1.36 -0.69
CA ARG A 209 11.71 0.14 -1.18
C ARG A 209 11.88 0.00 -2.69
N LYS A 210 12.57 -1.04 -3.13
CA LYS A 210 12.85 -1.33 -4.53
C LYS A 210 11.74 -2.11 -5.22
N SER A 211 11.11 -3.03 -4.46
CA SER A 211 10.02 -3.84 -5.00
C SER A 211 8.98 -4.18 -3.95
N TYR A 212 7.80 -4.52 -4.43
CA TYR A 212 6.67 -5.06 -3.67
C TYR A 212 6.02 -6.18 -4.48
N GLY A 213 6.26 -7.44 -4.10
CA GLY A 213 5.91 -8.58 -4.91
C GLY A 213 6.46 -8.45 -6.34
N PRO A 214 5.63 -8.60 -7.38
CA PRO A 214 6.08 -8.51 -8.76
C PRO A 214 6.30 -7.08 -9.27
N PHE A 215 5.96 -6.07 -8.48
CA PHE A 215 6.08 -4.67 -8.87
C PHE A 215 7.46 -4.13 -8.50
N GLN A 216 8.10 -3.46 -9.46
CA GLN A 216 9.45 -2.93 -9.33
C GLN A 216 9.45 -1.41 -9.43
N LEU A 217 10.32 -0.76 -8.63
CA LEU A 217 10.54 0.68 -8.72
C LEU A 217 11.16 1.07 -10.08
N GLY A 218 12.09 0.26 -10.57
CA GLY A 218 12.80 0.52 -11.82
C GLY A 218 13.46 1.90 -11.82
N ASN A 219 13.25 2.63 -12.91
CA ASN A 219 13.80 3.98 -13.17
C ASN A 219 12.79 5.10 -12.87
N ILE A 220 11.72 4.84 -12.14
CA ILE A 220 10.72 5.84 -11.79
C ILE A 220 11.38 6.93 -10.94
N HIS A 221 11.29 8.20 -11.38
CA HIS A 221 11.87 9.33 -10.67
C HIS A 221 11.09 9.65 -9.38
N LYS A 222 11.75 10.33 -8.43
CA LYS A 222 11.09 10.72 -7.17
C LYS A 222 9.89 11.63 -7.43
N GLY A 223 8.75 11.25 -6.86
CA GLY A 223 7.46 11.94 -7.06
C GLY A 223 6.73 11.54 -8.33
N GLU A 224 7.35 10.78 -9.22
CA GLU A 224 6.73 10.32 -10.45
C GLU A 224 5.73 9.18 -10.19
N ILE A 225 4.66 9.16 -11.02
CA ILE A 225 3.57 8.21 -10.93
C ILE A 225 3.31 7.64 -12.32
N ILE A 226 3.33 6.32 -12.45
CA ILE A 226 3.17 5.62 -13.72
C ILE A 226 2.01 4.63 -13.62
N GLU A 227 1.03 4.70 -14.53
CA GLU A 227 -0.07 3.73 -14.59
C GLU A 227 0.45 2.36 -15.02
N ILE A 228 0.03 1.31 -14.33
CA ILE A 228 0.34 -0.07 -14.70
C ILE A 228 -0.61 -0.46 -15.84
N PRO A 229 -0.10 -0.87 -17.01
CA PRO A 229 -0.95 -1.31 -18.12
C PRO A 229 -1.93 -2.41 -17.69
N ALA A 230 -3.19 -2.30 -18.11
CA ALA A 230 -4.28 -3.17 -17.63
C ALA A 230 -4.00 -4.66 -17.83
N HIS A 231 -3.37 -5.05 -18.94
CA HIS A 231 -3.00 -6.44 -19.21
C HIS A 231 -1.91 -6.96 -18.26
N ILE A 232 -0.92 -6.11 -17.90
CA ILE A 232 0.11 -6.42 -16.92
C ILE A 232 -0.53 -6.58 -15.54
N LEU A 233 -1.37 -5.62 -15.13
CA LEU A 233 -2.06 -5.67 -13.84
C LEU A 233 -2.88 -6.97 -13.71
N LYS A 234 -3.68 -7.31 -14.73
CA LYS A 234 -4.50 -8.53 -14.76
C LYS A 234 -3.65 -9.79 -14.62
N LYS A 235 -2.52 -9.87 -15.34
CA LYS A 235 -1.57 -10.99 -15.27
C LYS A 235 -1.00 -11.13 -13.84
N GLN A 236 -0.55 -10.05 -13.23
CA GLN A 236 0.02 -10.07 -11.87
C GLN A 236 -1.02 -10.47 -10.82
N ILE A 237 -2.24 -9.94 -10.89
CA ILE A 237 -3.34 -10.30 -9.99
C ILE A 237 -3.66 -11.81 -10.10
N SER A 238 -3.71 -12.35 -11.31
CA SER A 238 -3.98 -13.77 -11.54
C SER A 238 -2.91 -14.67 -10.90
N LEU A 239 -1.64 -14.32 -11.07
CA LEU A 239 -0.52 -15.02 -10.45
C LEU A 239 -0.60 -14.99 -8.92
N ILE A 240 -0.82 -13.81 -8.33
CA ILE A 240 -0.91 -13.63 -6.88
C ILE A 240 -2.06 -14.46 -6.29
N LYS A 241 -3.24 -14.45 -6.94
CA LYS A 241 -4.37 -15.28 -6.51
C LYS A 241 -4.04 -16.77 -6.54
N LYS A 242 -3.38 -17.24 -7.59
CA LYS A 242 -2.98 -18.66 -7.72
C LYS A 242 -2.06 -19.10 -6.58
N TYR A 243 -1.08 -18.27 -6.20
CA TYR A 243 -0.18 -18.59 -5.09
C TYR A 243 -0.85 -18.48 -3.71
N SER A 244 -1.85 -17.58 -3.55
CA SER A 244 -2.58 -17.43 -2.29
C SER A 244 -3.56 -18.56 -1.98
N THR A 245 -3.89 -19.42 -2.95
CA THR A 245 -4.81 -20.57 -2.77
C THR A 245 -4.09 -21.88 -2.51
N VAL A 246 -2.76 -21.92 -2.63
CA VAL A 246 -1.94 -23.15 -2.50
C VAL A 246 -1.29 -23.22 -1.10
N THR A 247 -1.38 -22.18 -0.29
CA THR A 247 -0.92 -22.10 1.11
C THR A 247 -2.12 -21.98 2.06
#